data_e7d3c519d69e0877acf8698750d6fe35
#
_entry.id   e7d3c519d69e0877acf8698750d6fe35
#
_cell.length_a   1.000
_cell.length_b   1.000
_cell.length_c   1.000
_cell.angle_alpha   90.00
_cell.angle_beta   90.00
_cell.angle_gamma   90.00
#
_symmetry.space_group_name_H-M   'P 1'
#
loop_
_entity.id
_entity.type
_entity.pdbx_description
1 polymer ?
#
loop_
_entity_poly.entity_id
_entity_poly.type
_entity_poly.pdbx_seq_one_letter_code
_entity_poly.pdbx_strand_id
1 'polypeptide(L)'
;MPLPLKLNTFERYMWADDNPAHPMSYFAQVLFSGRFDEPAFVGALGQALLRHPLLHAHIGGADERVPTWLPSPDLLPYLDCAEEPIPMRFPGSYRIDLREENGLRVWVRKSADRGVIRFQFHHSCCDGIAVNQFIEDVLCLYDHVASGRGGEPSGLRPVEFAGLPGRNRFGRGWRDWLGRRVIDLWGVVIGPPIFFLGRPTPLQAPGSSDHQEHDGGVIPDLLTWRFAESQLASLLAQTRAHRVTLNDLLLRDIFVAVHAWNLSHDDKLRRESLRIMVPFNLRGPEHRTLPAVNVVGMANLDRRLSWPWLRNPQRLLRSIQLETSLLKTFRIVTCFPCVMAVIDCLPGGLPKILRRERCLATTVVSNLGRIFGDTPLRRCDGKLLAGELTIEAVDTAPPVRGGSGAASTFYTYAGQLSMSMNYDPHRFRRETAEQLFRHILAHIERTADAAVV
;
A
#
# COMPACT_ATOMS: atom_id res chain seq x y z
N MET A 1 23.41 -13.95 7.12
CA MET A 1 22.10 -13.48 6.64
C MET A 1 21.02 -14.50 6.97
N PRO A 2 19.78 -14.11 7.27
CA PRO A 2 18.70 -15.03 7.65
C PRO A 2 18.07 -15.80 6.46
N LEU A 3 18.67 -15.76 5.31
CA LEU A 3 18.27 -16.44 4.09
C LEU A 3 19.09 -17.71 3.88
N PRO A 4 18.55 -18.78 3.26
CA PRO A 4 17.27 -18.86 2.54
C PRO A 4 16.03 -18.91 3.45
N LEU A 5 14.88 -18.38 2.97
CA LEU A 5 13.63 -18.32 3.70
C LEU A 5 12.43 -18.58 2.77
N LYS A 6 11.55 -19.52 3.11
CA LYS A 6 10.33 -19.79 2.31
C LYS A 6 9.41 -18.58 2.28
N LEU A 7 8.80 -18.34 1.12
CA LEU A 7 7.76 -17.33 1.03
C LEU A 7 6.58 -17.71 1.93
N ASN A 8 6.06 -16.73 2.66
CA ASN A 8 4.80 -16.93 3.38
C ASN A 8 3.60 -16.84 2.41
N THR A 9 2.41 -17.16 2.87
CA THR A 9 1.20 -17.22 2.05
C THR A 9 0.87 -15.89 1.36
N PHE A 10 1.04 -14.76 2.07
CA PHE A 10 0.77 -13.44 1.48
C PHE A 10 1.81 -13.06 0.42
N GLU A 11 3.08 -13.34 0.68
CA GLU A 11 4.16 -13.13 -0.29
C GLU A 11 3.94 -13.94 -1.56
N ARG A 12 3.54 -15.21 -1.40
CA ARG A 12 3.18 -16.09 -2.53
C ARG A 12 1.95 -15.58 -3.29
N TYR A 13 0.95 -15.08 -2.58
CA TYR A 13 -0.22 -14.47 -3.19
C TYR A 13 0.17 -13.28 -4.06
N MET A 14 0.97 -12.35 -3.55
CA MET A 14 1.45 -11.19 -4.30
C MET A 14 2.32 -11.58 -5.50
N TRP A 15 3.19 -12.58 -5.32
CA TRP A 15 4.03 -13.09 -6.41
C TRP A 15 3.24 -13.84 -7.49
N ALA A 16 2.21 -14.58 -7.12
CA ALA A 16 1.35 -15.30 -8.06
C ALA A 16 0.36 -14.39 -8.82
N ASP A 17 0.02 -13.24 -8.24
CA ASP A 17 -0.84 -12.21 -8.85
C ASP A 17 -0.06 -11.24 -9.74
N ASP A 18 1.28 -11.22 -9.60
CA ASP A 18 2.18 -10.39 -10.39
C ASP A 18 2.23 -10.85 -11.85
N ASN A 19 1.93 -9.94 -12.77
CA ASN A 19 1.97 -10.20 -14.20
C ASN A 19 2.34 -8.93 -14.98
N PRO A 20 2.79 -9.02 -16.24
CA PRO A 20 3.21 -7.86 -17.02
C PRO A 20 2.14 -6.78 -17.20
N ALA A 21 0.87 -7.14 -17.32
CA ALA A 21 -0.22 -6.18 -17.48
C ALA A 21 -0.57 -5.46 -16.16
N HIS A 22 -0.46 -6.17 -15.03
CA HIS A 22 -0.79 -5.66 -13.71
C HIS A 22 0.31 -6.06 -12.72
N PRO A 23 1.48 -5.38 -12.77
CA PRO A 23 2.58 -5.68 -11.85
C PRO A 23 2.20 -5.39 -10.40
N MET A 24 2.53 -6.33 -9.52
CA MET A 24 2.36 -6.14 -8.07
C MET A 24 3.49 -5.29 -7.49
N SER A 25 3.76 -4.20 -8.17
CA SER A 25 4.72 -3.17 -7.77
C SER A 25 4.00 -1.88 -7.42
N TYR A 26 4.53 -1.14 -6.46
CA TYR A 26 3.98 0.14 -6.05
C TYR A 26 5.08 1.15 -5.80
N PHE A 27 4.70 2.43 -5.81
CA PHE A 27 5.63 3.54 -5.67
C PHE A 27 5.50 4.21 -4.32
N ALA A 28 6.64 4.63 -3.78
CA ALA A 28 6.72 5.66 -2.78
C ALA A 28 7.67 6.74 -3.30
N GLN A 29 7.38 8.00 -2.99
CA GLN A 29 8.29 9.10 -3.32
C GLN A 29 8.47 10.02 -2.12
N VAL A 30 9.68 10.55 -2.00
CA VAL A 30 10.08 11.52 -0.99
C VAL A 30 10.46 12.80 -1.72
N LEU A 31 9.69 13.86 -1.53
CA LEU A 31 10.02 15.19 -2.04
C LEU A 31 10.83 15.92 -0.98
N PHE A 32 11.89 16.56 -1.37
CA PHE A 32 12.77 17.29 -0.46
C PHE A 32 13.16 18.65 -1.00
N SER A 33 13.47 19.56 -0.08
CA SER A 33 14.24 20.79 -0.32
C SER A 33 15.57 20.69 0.42
N GLY A 34 16.56 21.47 -0.03
CA GLY A 34 17.93 21.45 0.48
C GLY A 34 18.91 20.72 -0.44
N ARG A 35 20.17 20.73 -0.05
CA ARG A 35 21.28 20.15 -0.84
C ARG A 35 21.37 18.65 -0.64
N PHE A 36 21.22 17.92 -1.74
CA PHE A 36 21.31 16.45 -1.72
C PHE A 36 22.77 15.98 -1.84
N ASP A 37 23.18 15.13 -0.89
CA ASP A 37 24.48 14.47 -0.89
C ASP A 37 24.33 13.05 -1.45
N GLU A 38 24.68 12.85 -2.72
CA GLU A 38 24.53 11.58 -3.41
C GLU A 38 25.42 10.46 -2.81
N PRO A 39 26.71 10.65 -2.51
CA PRO A 39 27.53 9.66 -1.84
C PRO A 39 26.97 9.22 -0.48
N ALA A 40 26.48 10.16 0.33
CA ALA A 40 25.84 9.86 1.59
C ALA A 40 24.55 9.03 1.40
N PHE A 41 23.75 9.35 0.38
CA PHE A 41 22.53 8.59 0.06
C PHE A 41 22.83 7.16 -0.39
N VAL A 42 23.80 6.97 -1.27
CA VAL A 42 24.21 5.63 -1.74
C VAL A 42 24.69 4.78 -0.55
N GLY A 43 25.50 5.35 0.35
CA GLY A 43 25.95 4.69 1.56
C GLY A 43 24.81 4.33 2.50
N ALA A 44 23.87 5.26 2.72
CA ALA A 44 22.68 5.05 3.55
C ALA A 44 21.75 3.97 2.98
N LEU A 45 21.50 4.00 1.67
CA LEU A 45 20.70 2.99 0.98
C LEU A 45 21.31 1.58 1.14
N GLY A 46 22.62 1.45 0.93
CA GLY A 46 23.34 0.18 1.12
C GLY A 46 23.21 -0.36 2.55
N GLN A 47 23.39 0.50 3.55
CA GLN A 47 23.24 0.10 4.97
C GLN A 47 21.77 -0.25 5.30
N ALA A 48 20.79 0.48 4.78
CA ALA A 48 19.38 0.16 4.98
C ALA A 48 19.01 -1.20 4.37
N LEU A 49 19.53 -1.56 3.21
CA LEU A 49 19.31 -2.86 2.58
C LEU A 49 19.83 -4.03 3.44
N LEU A 50 20.96 -3.85 4.13
CA LEU A 50 21.46 -4.87 5.07
C LEU A 50 20.52 -5.10 6.25
N ARG A 51 19.72 -4.09 6.61
CA ARG A 51 18.71 -4.17 7.67
C ARG A 51 17.38 -4.78 7.18
N HIS A 52 17.14 -4.81 5.87
CA HIS A 52 15.88 -5.25 5.25
C HIS A 52 16.10 -6.34 4.20
N PRO A 53 16.44 -7.57 4.61
CA PRO A 53 16.98 -8.61 3.72
C PRO A 53 16.01 -9.04 2.60
N LEU A 54 14.68 -8.91 2.74
CA LEU A 54 13.76 -9.26 1.67
C LEU A 54 13.76 -8.25 0.52
N LEU A 55 14.19 -7.00 0.75
CA LEU A 55 14.40 -6.01 -0.30
C LEU A 55 15.72 -6.23 -1.06
N HIS A 56 16.60 -7.04 -0.52
CA HIS A 56 17.90 -7.41 -1.09
C HIS A 56 17.98 -8.92 -1.35
N ALA A 57 16.87 -9.49 -1.82
CA ALA A 57 16.73 -10.91 -2.08
C ALA A 57 16.02 -11.13 -3.42
N HIS A 58 16.23 -12.29 -4.01
CA HIS A 58 15.49 -12.77 -5.17
C HIS A 58 14.72 -14.04 -4.83
N ILE A 59 13.76 -14.43 -5.70
CA ILE A 59 13.01 -15.66 -5.52
C ILE A 59 13.62 -16.75 -6.42
N GLY A 60 13.96 -17.88 -5.79
CA GLY A 60 14.48 -19.04 -6.48
C GLY A 60 14.22 -20.32 -5.69
N GLY A 61 15.00 -21.37 -6.01
CA GLY A 61 14.96 -22.66 -5.34
C GLY A 61 14.89 -23.82 -6.34
N ALA A 62 15.38 -25.00 -5.92
CA ALA A 62 15.40 -26.21 -6.74
C ALA A 62 13.98 -26.76 -7.02
N ASP A 63 13.01 -26.45 -6.14
CA ASP A 63 11.60 -26.83 -6.32
C ASP A 63 10.76 -25.57 -6.49
N GLU A 64 10.27 -25.33 -7.71
CA GLU A 64 9.36 -24.21 -8.02
C GLU A 64 8.03 -24.25 -7.25
N ARG A 65 7.66 -25.41 -6.67
CA ARG A 65 6.48 -25.54 -5.81
C ARG A 65 6.66 -24.89 -4.44
N VAL A 66 7.93 -24.67 -4.05
CA VAL A 66 8.29 -24.04 -2.75
C VAL A 66 9.20 -22.85 -3.01
N PRO A 67 8.63 -21.75 -3.54
CA PRO A 67 9.42 -20.56 -3.82
C PRO A 67 10.07 -20.04 -2.54
N THR A 68 11.34 -19.67 -2.65
CA THR A 68 12.21 -19.36 -1.52
C THR A 68 12.95 -18.06 -1.78
N TRP A 69 12.99 -17.19 -0.79
CA TRP A 69 13.86 -16.03 -0.78
C TRP A 69 15.32 -16.49 -0.65
N LEU A 70 16.13 -16.15 -1.62
CA LEU A 70 17.56 -16.43 -1.66
C LEU A 70 18.34 -15.12 -1.52
N PRO A 71 19.53 -15.15 -0.90
CA PRO A 71 20.39 -13.98 -0.81
C PRO A 71 20.88 -13.56 -2.19
N SER A 72 20.97 -12.26 -2.42
CA SER A 72 21.49 -11.67 -3.65
C SER A 72 22.64 -10.72 -3.35
N PRO A 73 23.78 -11.20 -2.86
CA PRO A 73 24.87 -10.33 -2.43
C PRO A 73 25.44 -9.49 -3.58
N ASP A 74 25.36 -10.00 -4.79
CA ASP A 74 25.92 -9.36 -5.98
C ASP A 74 24.88 -8.55 -6.79
N LEU A 75 23.59 -8.64 -6.44
CA LEU A 75 22.52 -7.89 -7.08
C LEU A 75 22.23 -6.62 -6.29
N LEU A 76 22.83 -5.52 -6.69
CA LEU A 76 22.44 -4.20 -6.18
C LEU A 76 21.08 -3.79 -6.77
N PRO A 77 20.23 -3.08 -6.01
CA PRO A 77 19.01 -2.51 -6.56
C PRO A 77 19.36 -1.51 -7.66
N TYR A 78 18.50 -1.42 -8.65
CA TYR A 78 18.65 -0.39 -9.67
C TYR A 78 18.60 1.00 -9.01
N LEU A 79 19.62 1.80 -9.28
CA LEU A 79 19.73 3.18 -8.80
C LEU A 79 20.09 4.10 -9.97
N ASP A 80 19.23 5.09 -10.21
CA ASP A 80 19.40 6.10 -11.26
C ASP A 80 19.31 7.50 -10.63
N CYS A 81 20.47 8.15 -10.50
CA CYS A 81 20.60 9.52 -9.99
C CYS A 81 20.94 10.46 -11.14
N ALA A 82 20.11 11.49 -11.34
CA ALA A 82 20.33 12.49 -12.38
C ALA A 82 19.78 13.86 -11.97
N GLU A 83 20.18 14.89 -12.73
CA GLU A 83 19.65 16.24 -12.57
C GLU A 83 18.27 16.38 -13.23
N GLU A 84 17.43 17.28 -12.69
CA GLU A 84 16.23 17.74 -13.40
C GLU A 84 16.62 18.52 -14.68
N PRO A 85 15.89 18.39 -15.80
CA PRO A 85 14.61 17.71 -15.99
C PRO A 85 14.71 16.30 -16.63
N ILE A 86 15.80 15.56 -16.43
CA ILE A 86 15.94 14.23 -17.02
C ILE A 86 14.81 13.32 -16.55
N PRO A 87 13.99 12.73 -17.45
CA PRO A 87 12.87 11.90 -17.04
C PRO A 87 13.33 10.60 -16.37
N MET A 88 12.59 10.13 -15.37
CA MET A 88 12.79 8.80 -14.79
C MET A 88 12.25 7.75 -15.75
N ARG A 89 13.04 6.71 -16.03
CA ARG A 89 12.66 5.62 -16.94
C ARG A 89 12.84 4.27 -16.27
N PHE A 90 11.96 3.33 -16.61
CA PHE A 90 12.12 1.94 -16.17
C PHE A 90 13.34 1.29 -16.82
N PRO A 91 14.13 0.49 -16.07
CA PRO A 91 15.20 -0.31 -16.66
C PRO A 91 14.60 -1.54 -17.37
N GLY A 92 14.11 -1.37 -18.60
CA GLY A 92 13.44 -2.40 -19.35
C GLY A 92 11.92 -2.39 -19.21
N SER A 93 11.35 -2.89 -18.12
CA SER A 93 9.91 -2.98 -17.93
C SER A 93 9.42 -2.34 -16.63
N TYR A 94 8.12 -2.04 -16.56
CA TYR A 94 7.47 -1.63 -15.31
C TYR A 94 7.51 -2.72 -14.23
N ARG A 95 7.37 -3.98 -14.65
CA ARG A 95 7.37 -5.14 -13.75
C ARG A 95 8.77 -5.39 -13.19
N ILE A 96 8.89 -5.62 -11.89
CA ILE A 96 10.07 -6.16 -11.23
C ILE A 96 9.98 -7.69 -11.27
N ASP A 97 10.90 -8.37 -11.97
CA ASP A 97 10.96 -9.82 -11.91
C ASP A 97 11.85 -10.29 -10.75
N LEU A 98 11.22 -10.73 -9.68
CA LEU A 98 11.92 -11.19 -8.48
C LEU A 98 12.79 -12.45 -8.68
N ARG A 99 12.75 -13.09 -9.87
CA ARG A 99 13.68 -14.16 -10.20
C ARG A 99 15.03 -13.64 -10.68
N GLU A 100 15.06 -12.44 -11.25
CA GLU A 100 16.21 -11.87 -11.92
C GLU A 100 16.78 -10.65 -11.19
N GLU A 101 15.94 -9.95 -10.39
CA GLU A 101 16.33 -8.72 -9.73
C GLU A 101 15.78 -8.63 -8.29
N ASN A 102 16.31 -7.66 -7.53
CA ASN A 102 15.82 -7.33 -6.19
C ASN A 102 14.44 -6.65 -6.25
N GLY A 103 13.68 -6.76 -5.17
CA GLY A 103 12.34 -6.15 -5.08
C GLY A 103 12.31 -4.64 -4.88
N LEU A 104 13.38 -3.93 -5.24
CA LEU A 104 13.53 -2.48 -5.09
C LEU A 104 14.24 -1.87 -6.29
N ARG A 105 13.69 -0.76 -6.79
CA ARG A 105 14.36 0.16 -7.72
C ARG A 105 14.25 1.57 -7.19
N VAL A 106 15.28 2.40 -7.43
CA VAL A 106 15.37 3.76 -6.88
C VAL A 106 15.75 4.74 -8.00
N TRP A 107 15.08 5.88 -8.02
CA TRP A 107 15.41 7.01 -8.87
C TRP A 107 15.54 8.26 -8.01
N VAL A 108 16.54 9.09 -8.33
CA VAL A 108 16.69 10.41 -7.74
C VAL A 108 16.72 11.43 -8.86
N ARG A 109 15.92 12.48 -8.74
CA ARG A 109 16.03 13.68 -9.56
C ARG A 109 16.21 14.85 -8.65
N LYS A 110 17.26 15.62 -8.91
CA LYS A 110 17.68 16.71 -8.03
C LYS A 110 17.98 17.97 -8.85
N SER A 111 17.84 19.12 -8.23
CA SER A 111 18.38 20.40 -8.61
C SER A 111 19.24 20.95 -7.48
N ALA A 112 19.65 22.22 -7.53
CA ALA A 112 20.54 22.80 -6.54
C ALA A 112 19.96 22.79 -5.10
N ASP A 113 18.63 22.92 -4.98
CA ASP A 113 17.94 23.18 -3.71
C ASP A 113 16.70 22.30 -3.46
N ARG A 114 16.41 21.34 -4.33
CA ARG A 114 15.25 20.45 -4.21
C ARG A 114 15.42 19.20 -5.04
N GLY A 115 14.52 18.24 -4.80
CA GLY A 115 14.46 17.05 -5.64
C GLY A 115 13.42 16.06 -5.16
N VAL A 116 13.45 14.89 -5.80
CA VAL A 116 12.56 13.76 -5.48
C VAL A 116 13.35 12.46 -5.51
N ILE A 117 13.15 11.65 -4.48
CA ILE A 117 13.59 10.26 -4.45
C ILE A 117 12.35 9.41 -4.71
N ARG A 118 12.36 8.58 -5.73
CA ARG A 118 11.26 7.67 -6.04
C ARG A 118 11.72 6.24 -5.87
N PHE A 119 10.94 5.46 -5.14
CA PHE A 119 11.15 4.05 -4.89
C PHE A 119 10.04 3.26 -5.57
N GLN A 120 10.41 2.17 -6.24
CA GLN A 120 9.47 1.14 -6.68
C GLN A 120 9.75 -0.13 -5.87
N PHE A 121 8.72 -0.66 -5.24
CA PHE A 121 8.79 -1.88 -4.43
C PHE A 121 7.93 -2.97 -5.04
N HIS A 122 8.42 -4.19 -5.03
CA HIS A 122 7.57 -5.34 -5.30
C HIS A 122 6.82 -5.76 -4.02
N HIS A 123 5.50 -5.91 -4.11
CA HIS A 123 4.64 -6.09 -2.92
C HIS A 123 4.87 -7.43 -2.19
N SER A 124 5.51 -8.44 -2.83
CA SER A 124 5.93 -9.64 -2.11
C SER A 124 6.99 -9.36 -1.04
N CYS A 125 7.82 -8.32 -1.20
CA CYS A 125 8.89 -8.01 -0.25
C CYS A 125 8.37 -7.34 1.03
N CYS A 126 7.44 -6.39 0.89
CA CYS A 126 6.97 -5.59 2.03
C CYS A 126 5.61 -4.93 1.75
N ASP A 127 4.93 -4.52 2.81
CA ASP A 127 3.69 -3.74 2.75
C ASP A 127 3.95 -2.23 2.94
N GLY A 128 2.91 -1.41 2.79
CA GLY A 128 3.04 0.05 2.86
C GLY A 128 3.57 0.59 4.20
N ILE A 129 3.33 -0.10 5.32
CA ILE A 129 3.91 0.29 6.61
C ILE A 129 5.39 -0.05 6.64
N ALA A 130 5.78 -1.21 6.13
CA ALA A 130 7.17 -1.63 6.04
C ALA A 130 7.99 -0.74 5.09
N VAL A 131 7.39 -0.21 4.02
CA VAL A 131 8.03 0.80 3.17
C VAL A 131 8.36 2.07 3.94
N ASN A 132 7.42 2.57 4.76
CA ASN A 132 7.71 3.74 5.59
C ASN A 132 8.85 3.45 6.59
N GLN A 133 8.91 2.24 7.16
CA GLN A 133 10.01 1.83 8.02
C GLN A 133 11.36 1.78 7.28
N PHE A 134 11.38 1.27 6.04
CA PHE A 134 12.57 1.27 5.20
C PHE A 134 13.03 2.69 4.84
N ILE A 135 12.11 3.55 4.40
CA ILE A 135 12.41 4.94 4.06
C ILE A 135 12.91 5.69 5.31
N GLU A 136 12.31 5.45 6.47
CA GLU A 136 12.78 6.02 7.74
C GLU A 136 14.22 5.62 8.04
N ASP A 137 14.56 4.33 7.91
CA ASP A 137 15.91 3.84 8.12
C ASP A 137 16.90 4.48 7.11
N VAL A 138 16.52 4.61 5.82
CA VAL A 138 17.33 5.31 4.82
C VAL A 138 17.57 6.77 5.21
N LEU A 139 16.54 7.50 5.63
CA LEU A 139 16.66 8.91 6.01
C LEU A 139 17.49 9.09 7.30
N CYS A 140 17.33 8.21 8.28
CA CYS A 140 18.14 8.26 9.51
C CYS A 140 19.63 7.96 9.24
N LEU A 141 19.91 6.99 8.37
CA LEU A 141 21.26 6.66 7.96
C LEU A 141 21.86 7.79 7.11
N TYR A 142 21.08 8.38 6.22
CA TYR A 142 21.48 9.54 5.46
C TYR A 142 21.83 10.74 6.35
N ASP A 143 20.98 11.06 7.34
CA ASP A 143 21.24 12.13 8.32
C ASP A 143 22.56 11.89 9.07
N HIS A 144 22.82 10.63 9.44
CA HIS A 144 24.05 10.26 10.14
C HIS A 144 25.30 10.47 9.27
N VAL A 145 25.28 9.94 8.03
CA VAL A 145 26.43 10.01 7.09
C VAL A 145 26.65 11.45 6.63
N ALA A 146 25.62 12.15 6.17
CA ALA A 146 25.72 13.51 5.66
C ALA A 146 26.13 14.53 6.73
N SER A 147 25.84 14.25 8.00
CA SER A 147 26.30 15.10 9.12
C SER A 147 27.72 14.83 9.56
N GLY A 148 28.43 13.89 8.94
CA GLY A 148 29.80 13.51 9.31
C GLY A 148 29.93 12.96 10.73
N ARG A 149 28.87 12.49 11.34
CA ARG A 149 28.88 11.93 12.69
C ARG A 149 29.58 10.58 12.69
N GLY A 150 30.63 10.46 13.50
CA GLY A 150 31.29 9.18 13.74
C GLY A 150 30.48 8.26 14.66
N GLY A 151 30.77 6.96 14.62
CA GLY A 151 30.14 5.95 15.48
C GLY A 151 28.88 5.32 14.85
N GLU A 152 28.11 4.60 15.69
CA GLU A 152 26.86 3.98 15.21
C GLU A 152 25.74 5.02 15.07
N PRO A 153 24.87 4.89 14.05
CA PRO A 153 23.71 5.76 13.88
C PRO A 153 22.79 5.69 15.08
N SER A 154 22.58 6.81 15.76
CA SER A 154 21.70 6.86 16.92
C SER A 154 20.24 6.87 16.50
N GLY A 155 19.38 6.17 17.26
CA GLY A 155 17.93 6.23 17.13
C GLY A 155 17.33 5.34 16.04
N LEU A 156 18.14 4.54 15.34
CA LEU A 156 17.59 3.52 14.45
C LEU A 156 16.78 2.49 15.25
N ARG A 157 15.64 2.13 14.73
CA ARG A 157 14.79 1.07 15.28
C ARG A 157 15.60 -0.25 15.36
N PRO A 158 15.55 -0.98 16.49
CA PRO A 158 16.19 -2.30 16.54
C PRO A 158 15.56 -3.25 15.51
N VAL A 159 16.39 -4.01 14.81
CA VAL A 159 15.94 -5.00 13.82
C VAL A 159 16.52 -6.37 14.19
N GLU A 160 15.64 -7.36 14.33
CA GLU A 160 15.98 -8.72 14.70
C GLU A 160 15.56 -9.70 13.60
N PHE A 161 16.50 -10.41 13.03
CA PHE A 161 16.24 -11.38 11.97
C PHE A 161 15.67 -12.71 12.47
N ALA A 162 15.86 -13.03 13.75
CA ALA A 162 15.37 -14.27 14.35
C ALA A 162 13.84 -14.41 14.25
N GLY A 163 13.09 -13.29 14.16
CA GLY A 163 11.64 -13.26 13.99
C GLY A 163 11.15 -13.56 12.57
N LEU A 164 12.01 -13.46 11.56
CA LEU A 164 11.63 -13.60 10.14
C LEU A 164 10.91 -14.91 9.77
N PRO A 165 11.31 -16.09 10.26
CA PRO A 165 10.59 -17.33 9.99
C PRO A 165 9.15 -17.32 10.55
N GLY A 166 8.90 -16.52 11.56
CA GLY A 166 7.61 -16.36 12.22
C GLY A 166 6.79 -15.13 11.79
N ARG A 167 7.20 -14.40 10.73
CA ARG A 167 6.61 -13.12 10.32
C ARG A 167 5.11 -13.16 9.96
N ASN A 168 4.57 -14.35 9.72
CA ASN A 168 3.14 -14.59 9.47
C ASN A 168 2.40 -15.18 10.68
N ARG A 169 3.01 -15.19 11.85
CA ARG A 169 2.37 -15.67 13.09
C ARG A 169 1.74 -14.48 13.81
N PHE A 170 0.45 -14.58 14.10
CA PHE A 170 -0.33 -13.53 14.73
C PHE A 170 -0.84 -13.98 16.10
N GLY A 171 -0.56 -13.21 17.18
CA GLY A 171 -1.01 -13.39 18.55
C GLY A 171 -0.13 -14.31 19.40
N ARG A 172 -0.26 -14.14 20.71
CA ARG A 172 0.50 -14.85 21.76
C ARG A 172 -0.45 -15.61 22.68
N GLY A 173 -0.10 -16.87 23.00
CA GLY A 173 -0.76 -17.68 24.02
C GLY A 173 -1.80 -18.66 23.50
N TRP A 174 -2.12 -19.65 24.36
CA TRP A 174 -3.01 -20.76 24.02
C TRP A 174 -4.47 -20.34 23.80
N ARG A 175 -4.96 -19.31 24.52
CA ARG A 175 -6.30 -18.75 24.35
C ARG A 175 -6.47 -18.05 23.00
N ASP A 176 -5.47 -17.28 22.59
CA ASP A 176 -5.42 -16.68 21.27
C ASP A 176 -5.29 -17.75 20.17
N TRP A 177 -4.58 -18.85 20.46
CA TRP A 177 -4.45 -19.98 19.56
C TRP A 177 -5.78 -20.71 19.37
N LEU A 178 -6.52 -21.00 20.47
CA LEU A 178 -7.82 -21.69 20.40
C LEU A 178 -8.89 -20.83 19.72
N GLY A 179 -8.99 -19.55 20.10
CA GLY A 179 -9.93 -18.60 19.49
C GLY A 179 -9.66 -18.43 18.00
N ARG A 180 -8.36 -18.38 17.60
CA ARG A 180 -8.01 -18.32 16.18
C ARG A 180 -8.37 -19.59 15.41
N ARG A 181 -8.19 -20.77 15.96
CA ARG A 181 -8.60 -22.01 15.28
C ARG A 181 -10.07 -22.02 14.92
N VAL A 182 -10.92 -21.49 15.77
CA VAL A 182 -12.35 -21.34 15.48
C VAL A 182 -12.57 -20.30 14.37
N ILE A 183 -11.94 -19.14 14.46
CA ILE A 183 -12.04 -18.07 13.45
C ILE A 183 -11.46 -18.53 12.12
N ASP A 184 -10.30 -19.20 12.14
CA ASP A 184 -9.65 -19.73 10.94
C ASP A 184 -10.53 -20.80 10.27
N LEU A 185 -11.15 -21.70 11.05
CA LEU A 185 -12.07 -22.70 10.52
C LEU A 185 -13.29 -22.06 9.86
N TRP A 186 -13.91 -21.05 10.51
CA TRP A 186 -14.98 -20.27 9.92
C TRP A 186 -14.52 -19.52 8.68
N GLY A 187 -13.33 -18.91 8.73
CA GLY A 187 -12.71 -18.22 7.61
C GLY A 187 -12.48 -19.12 6.40
N VAL A 188 -12.02 -20.36 6.65
CA VAL A 188 -11.79 -21.37 5.60
C VAL A 188 -13.11 -21.86 4.99
N VAL A 189 -14.18 -21.99 5.76
CA VAL A 189 -15.49 -22.45 5.27
C VAL A 189 -16.27 -21.34 4.57
N ILE A 190 -16.30 -20.14 5.13
CA ILE A 190 -17.12 -19.02 4.66
C ILE A 190 -16.33 -18.07 3.75
N GLY A 191 -15.03 -17.90 4.00
CA GLY A 191 -14.18 -16.95 3.27
C GLY A 191 -14.11 -17.20 1.76
N PRO A 192 -13.79 -18.43 1.29
CA PRO A 192 -13.75 -18.72 -0.14
C PRO A 192 -15.07 -18.43 -0.87
N PRO A 193 -16.24 -18.89 -0.38
CA PRO A 193 -17.51 -18.52 -0.98
C PRO A 193 -17.74 -17.01 -1.07
N ILE A 194 -17.50 -16.26 0.00
CA ILE A 194 -17.66 -14.80 -0.01
C ILE A 194 -16.71 -14.16 -1.02
N PHE A 195 -15.45 -14.59 -1.03
CA PHE A 195 -14.43 -14.04 -1.92
C PHE A 195 -14.72 -14.35 -3.40
N PHE A 196 -15.13 -15.58 -3.71
CA PHE A 196 -15.28 -16.05 -5.08
C PHE A 196 -16.70 -15.97 -5.65
N LEU A 197 -17.74 -16.04 -4.84
CA LEU A 197 -19.13 -15.95 -5.31
C LEU A 197 -19.60 -14.49 -5.44
N GLY A 198 -19.02 -13.58 -4.69
CA GLY A 198 -19.27 -12.16 -4.83
C GLY A 198 -18.79 -11.66 -6.21
N ARG A 199 -19.68 -10.97 -6.93
CA ARG A 199 -19.36 -10.32 -8.21
C ARG A 199 -19.52 -8.81 -8.02
N PRO A 200 -18.48 -8.12 -7.50
CA PRO A 200 -18.54 -6.68 -7.40
C PRO A 200 -18.57 -6.05 -8.79
N THR A 201 -19.29 -4.94 -8.88
CA THR A 201 -19.33 -4.13 -10.10
C THR A 201 -17.95 -3.48 -10.28
N PRO A 202 -17.33 -3.60 -11.44
CA PRO A 202 -16.07 -2.91 -11.72
C PRO A 202 -16.26 -1.40 -11.68
N LEU A 203 -15.20 -0.69 -11.38
CA LEU A 203 -15.15 0.76 -11.56
C LEU A 203 -15.30 1.08 -13.05
N GLN A 204 -16.26 1.92 -13.42
CA GLN A 204 -16.55 2.22 -14.81
C GLN A 204 -15.50 3.17 -15.39
N ALA A 205 -15.06 2.88 -16.62
CA ALA A 205 -14.13 3.70 -17.37
C ALA A 205 -14.80 4.13 -18.69
N PRO A 206 -15.09 5.42 -18.88
CA PRO A 206 -15.65 5.90 -20.14
C PRO A 206 -14.59 5.86 -21.26
N GLY A 207 -14.98 5.33 -22.41
CA GLY A 207 -14.17 5.26 -23.61
C GLY A 207 -13.36 3.96 -23.73
N SER A 208 -13.25 3.47 -24.96
CA SER A 208 -12.47 2.27 -25.24
C SER A 208 -10.99 2.49 -24.95
N SER A 209 -10.40 1.50 -24.36
CA SER A 209 -8.99 1.35 -24.17
C SER A 209 -8.27 1.14 -25.51
N ASP A 210 -7.83 2.22 -26.16
CA ASP A 210 -6.59 2.09 -26.90
C ASP A 210 -5.51 1.87 -25.86
N HIS A 211 -4.87 0.72 -25.88
CA HIS A 211 -3.81 0.35 -24.95
C HIS A 211 -2.74 1.44 -24.98
N GLN A 212 -2.72 2.31 -23.98
CA GLN A 212 -1.58 3.18 -23.80
C GLN A 212 -0.48 2.32 -23.16
N GLU A 213 0.40 1.80 -23.99
CA GLU A 213 1.74 1.46 -23.52
C GLU A 213 2.31 2.69 -22.81
N HIS A 214 2.92 2.50 -21.67
CA HIS A 214 3.61 3.59 -20.96
C HIS A 214 4.58 4.25 -21.92
N ASP A 215 4.33 5.50 -22.28
CA ASP A 215 5.01 6.26 -23.32
C ASP A 215 6.52 6.19 -23.14
N GLY A 216 7.19 5.39 -23.96
CA GLY A 216 8.65 5.24 -23.99
C GLY A 216 9.32 4.82 -22.67
N GLY A 217 8.61 4.09 -21.78
CA GLY A 217 9.13 3.60 -20.50
C GLY A 217 9.33 4.69 -19.44
N VAL A 218 8.77 5.88 -19.63
CA VAL A 218 8.79 6.96 -18.62
C VAL A 218 7.88 6.62 -17.47
N ILE A 219 8.36 6.83 -16.24
CA ILE A 219 7.57 6.62 -15.03
C ILE A 219 6.55 7.75 -14.89
N PRO A 220 5.24 7.46 -14.86
CA PRO A 220 4.21 8.49 -14.74
C PRO A 220 4.24 9.14 -13.35
N ASP A 221 3.83 10.40 -13.28
CA ASP A 221 3.64 11.08 -12.02
C ASP A 221 2.44 10.49 -11.26
N LEU A 222 2.59 10.39 -9.94
CA LEU A 222 1.55 9.92 -9.06
C LEU A 222 0.39 10.94 -9.00
N LEU A 223 -0.83 10.47 -8.98
CA LEU A 223 -1.98 11.31 -8.65
C LEU A 223 -2.02 11.49 -7.14
N THR A 224 -1.69 12.69 -6.67
CA THR A 224 -1.61 13.01 -5.25
C THR A 224 -2.35 14.30 -4.93
N TRP A 225 -2.94 14.36 -3.73
CA TRP A 225 -3.60 15.55 -3.18
C TRP A 225 -3.28 15.70 -1.70
N ARG A 226 -3.09 16.91 -1.26
CA ARG A 226 -2.88 17.26 0.15
C ARG A 226 -3.99 18.17 0.62
N PHE A 227 -4.75 17.69 1.60
CA PHE A 227 -5.81 18.47 2.22
C PHE A 227 -5.20 19.56 3.11
N ALA A 228 -5.84 20.72 3.19
CA ALA A 228 -5.44 21.75 4.12
C ALA A 228 -5.54 21.25 5.58
N GLU A 229 -4.73 21.79 6.47
CA GLU A 229 -4.77 21.43 7.90
C GLU A 229 -6.15 21.67 8.51
N SER A 230 -6.83 22.75 8.10
CA SER A 230 -8.21 23.03 8.49
C SER A 230 -9.20 21.97 8.06
N GLN A 231 -9.02 21.41 6.85
CA GLN A 231 -9.86 20.30 6.35
C GLN A 231 -9.63 19.03 7.17
N LEU A 232 -8.37 18.68 7.50
CA LEU A 232 -8.09 17.56 8.39
C LEU A 232 -8.70 17.78 9.79
N ALA A 233 -8.55 18.98 10.35
CA ALA A 233 -9.14 19.31 11.64
C ALA A 233 -10.67 19.15 11.65
N SER A 234 -11.33 19.59 10.58
CA SER A 234 -12.77 19.41 10.39
C SER A 234 -13.16 17.95 10.26
N LEU A 235 -12.46 17.14 9.41
CA LEU A 235 -12.70 15.71 9.31
C LEU A 235 -12.55 15.01 10.67
N LEU A 236 -11.54 15.37 11.45
CA LEU A 236 -11.35 14.84 12.81
C LEU A 236 -12.46 15.29 13.78
N ALA A 237 -13.01 16.48 13.62
CA ALA A 237 -14.18 16.92 14.38
C ALA A 237 -15.42 16.09 14.04
N GLN A 238 -15.66 15.83 12.75
CA GLN A 238 -16.73 14.94 12.27
C GLN A 238 -16.58 13.52 12.85
N THR A 239 -15.35 12.97 12.89
CA THR A 239 -15.13 11.63 13.45
C THR A 239 -15.50 11.58 14.94
N ARG A 240 -15.18 12.64 15.71
CA ARG A 240 -15.55 12.72 17.13
C ARG A 240 -17.06 12.84 17.32
N ALA A 241 -17.74 13.70 16.54
CA ALA A 241 -19.18 13.89 16.61
C ALA A 241 -19.95 12.59 16.31
N HIS A 242 -19.53 11.84 15.30
CA HIS A 242 -20.17 10.59 14.89
C HIS A 242 -19.64 9.34 15.63
N ARG A 243 -18.60 9.46 16.48
CA ARG A 243 -17.93 8.37 17.20
C ARG A 243 -17.42 7.27 16.26
N VAL A 244 -16.77 7.68 15.17
CA VAL A 244 -16.20 6.80 14.14
C VAL A 244 -14.71 7.09 13.95
N THR A 245 -14.01 6.24 13.21
CA THR A 245 -12.62 6.53 12.82
C THR A 245 -12.58 7.37 11.55
N LEU A 246 -11.45 8.07 11.31
CA LEU A 246 -11.23 8.78 10.05
C LEU A 246 -11.35 7.81 8.85
N ASN A 247 -10.86 6.58 9.01
CA ASN A 247 -10.97 5.55 7.98
C ASN A 247 -12.43 5.22 7.63
N ASP A 248 -13.31 5.11 8.63
CA ASP A 248 -14.75 4.84 8.39
C ASP A 248 -15.41 5.98 7.62
N LEU A 249 -15.03 7.23 7.95
CA LEU A 249 -15.55 8.43 7.29
C LEU A 249 -15.09 8.48 5.82
N LEU A 250 -13.78 8.27 5.56
CA LEU A 250 -13.22 8.23 4.22
C LEU A 250 -13.82 7.10 3.37
N LEU A 251 -14.00 5.91 3.95
CA LEU A 251 -14.64 4.77 3.28
C LEU A 251 -16.07 5.10 2.87
N ARG A 252 -16.85 5.76 3.73
CA ARG A 252 -18.21 6.23 3.39
C ARG A 252 -18.16 7.14 2.15
N ASP A 253 -17.29 8.13 2.14
CA ASP A 253 -17.20 9.11 1.06
C ASP A 253 -16.77 8.47 -0.25
N ILE A 254 -15.84 7.50 -0.20
CA ILE A 254 -15.43 6.74 -1.38
C ILE A 254 -16.57 5.85 -1.90
N PHE A 255 -17.33 5.17 -1.04
CA PHE A 255 -18.50 4.41 -1.49
C PHE A 255 -19.50 5.29 -2.23
N VAL A 256 -19.80 6.49 -1.69
CA VAL A 256 -20.72 7.44 -2.32
C VAL A 256 -20.13 7.98 -3.63
N ALA A 257 -18.86 8.34 -3.65
CA ALA A 257 -18.18 8.84 -4.83
C ALA A 257 -18.14 7.79 -5.96
N VAL A 258 -17.71 6.57 -5.66
CA VAL A 258 -17.63 5.47 -6.64
C VAL A 258 -19.02 5.09 -7.17
N HIS A 259 -20.03 5.10 -6.31
CA HIS A 259 -21.42 4.90 -6.74
C HIS A 259 -21.90 5.98 -7.71
N ALA A 260 -21.70 7.25 -7.36
CA ALA A 260 -22.08 8.37 -8.22
C ALA A 260 -21.32 8.34 -9.56
N TRP A 261 -20.01 8.02 -9.51
CA TRP A 261 -19.19 7.86 -10.71
C TRP A 261 -19.71 6.76 -11.62
N ASN A 262 -19.96 5.56 -11.07
CA ASN A 262 -20.46 4.44 -11.87
C ASN A 262 -21.81 4.74 -12.51
N LEU A 263 -22.74 5.35 -11.76
CA LEU A 263 -24.05 5.73 -12.29
C LEU A 263 -23.98 6.80 -13.39
N SER A 264 -23.02 7.72 -13.34
CA SER A 264 -22.85 8.73 -14.38
C SER A 264 -22.32 8.16 -15.70
N HIS A 265 -21.77 6.93 -15.69
CA HIS A 265 -21.21 6.27 -16.86
C HIS A 265 -22.02 5.06 -17.36
N ASP A 266 -22.90 4.50 -16.53
CA ASP A 266 -23.84 3.44 -16.93
C ASP A 266 -25.08 3.41 -16.04
N ASP A 267 -26.17 3.95 -16.58
CA ASP A 267 -27.48 4.00 -15.91
C ASP A 267 -28.08 2.62 -15.60
N LYS A 268 -27.59 1.54 -16.25
CA LYS A 268 -28.07 0.18 -16.01
C LYS A 268 -27.56 -0.40 -14.68
N LEU A 269 -26.55 0.23 -14.08
CA LEU A 269 -25.93 -0.22 -12.83
C LEU A 269 -26.74 0.11 -11.56
N ARG A 270 -28.03 0.38 -11.66
CA ARG A 270 -28.90 0.66 -10.48
C ARG A 270 -28.93 -0.43 -9.42
N ARG A 271 -28.49 -1.65 -9.73
CA ARG A 271 -28.38 -2.79 -8.79
C ARG A 271 -26.94 -3.21 -8.52
N GLU A 272 -26.02 -2.27 -8.64
CA GLU A 272 -24.61 -2.56 -8.42
C GLU A 272 -24.31 -3.05 -6.98
N SER A 273 -23.30 -3.90 -6.88
CA SER A 273 -22.67 -4.28 -5.63
C SER A 273 -21.25 -3.77 -5.63
N LEU A 274 -20.98 -2.73 -4.87
CA LEU A 274 -19.64 -2.17 -4.72
C LEU A 274 -18.88 -2.94 -3.65
N ARG A 275 -17.66 -3.30 -3.93
CA ARG A 275 -16.71 -3.88 -2.98
C ARG A 275 -15.50 -3.00 -2.86
N ILE A 276 -15.23 -2.50 -1.66
CA ILE A 276 -13.95 -1.87 -1.32
C ILE A 276 -13.11 -2.89 -0.57
N MET A 277 -11.93 -3.22 -1.11
CA MET A 277 -10.94 -4.01 -0.41
C MET A 277 -10.11 -3.09 0.48
N VAL A 278 -10.02 -3.43 1.76
CA VAL A 278 -9.30 -2.65 2.78
C VAL A 278 -8.22 -3.53 3.39
N PRO A 279 -6.94 -3.16 3.24
CA PRO A 279 -5.86 -3.81 3.97
C PRO A 279 -5.85 -3.35 5.44
N PHE A 280 -5.55 -4.29 6.33
CA PHE A 280 -5.43 -4.08 7.77
C PHE A 280 -4.05 -4.43 8.26
N ASN A 281 -3.45 -3.54 9.04
CA ASN A 281 -2.21 -3.84 9.75
C ASN A 281 -2.43 -4.90 10.82
N LEU A 282 -1.71 -6.01 10.73
CA LEU A 282 -1.77 -7.12 11.69
C LEU A 282 -0.60 -7.12 12.67
N ARG A 283 0.27 -6.10 12.63
CA ARG A 283 1.44 -6.02 13.49
C ARG A 283 1.05 -5.97 14.96
N GLY A 284 1.59 -6.93 15.72
CA GLY A 284 1.58 -6.95 17.17
C GLY A 284 2.94 -6.61 17.76
N PRO A 285 3.09 -6.67 19.08
CA PRO A 285 4.39 -6.47 19.75
C PRO A 285 5.53 -7.35 19.23
N GLU A 286 5.20 -8.57 18.80
CA GLU A 286 6.12 -9.56 18.24
C GLU A 286 6.70 -9.15 16.87
N HIS A 287 6.12 -8.17 16.20
CA HIS A 287 6.54 -7.70 14.90
C HIS A 287 7.34 -6.38 14.96
N ARG A 288 7.52 -5.80 16.15
CA ARG A 288 8.13 -4.47 16.31
C ARG A 288 9.59 -4.42 15.87
N THR A 289 10.31 -5.51 16.04
CA THR A 289 11.74 -5.64 15.68
C THR A 289 11.96 -6.30 14.33
N LEU A 290 10.88 -6.64 13.59
CA LEU A 290 11.04 -7.22 12.26
C LEU A 290 11.57 -6.19 11.26
N PRO A 291 12.43 -6.61 10.31
CA PRO A 291 12.74 -5.82 9.14
C PRO A 291 11.48 -5.54 8.30
N ALA A 292 11.64 -4.81 7.20
CA ALA A 292 10.54 -4.57 6.26
C ALA A 292 10.03 -5.90 5.71
N VAL A 293 8.78 -6.24 6.05
CA VAL A 293 8.07 -7.47 5.64
C VAL A 293 6.58 -7.23 5.52
N ASN A 294 5.86 -8.17 4.94
CA ASN A 294 4.40 -8.15 4.88
C ASN A 294 3.79 -8.68 6.19
N VAL A 295 3.04 -7.83 6.89
CA VAL A 295 2.25 -8.19 8.07
C VAL A 295 0.85 -7.57 7.93
N VAL A 296 0.14 -8.00 6.89
CA VAL A 296 -1.13 -7.41 6.47
C VAL A 296 -2.19 -8.49 6.26
N GLY A 297 -3.42 -8.18 6.63
CA GLY A 297 -4.62 -8.91 6.24
C GLY A 297 -5.50 -8.05 5.37
N MET A 298 -6.45 -8.65 4.67
CA MET A 298 -7.39 -7.94 3.82
C MET A 298 -8.82 -8.25 4.21
N ALA A 299 -9.69 -7.27 4.13
CA ALA A 299 -11.13 -7.44 4.27
C ALA A 299 -11.85 -6.78 3.09
N ASN A 300 -12.97 -7.37 2.71
CA ASN A 300 -13.86 -6.83 1.71
C ASN A 300 -15.10 -6.24 2.38
N LEU A 301 -15.38 -4.98 2.08
CA LEU A 301 -16.60 -4.29 2.50
C LEU A 301 -17.53 -4.21 1.29
N ASP A 302 -18.67 -4.89 1.37
CA ASP A 302 -19.64 -4.96 0.28
C ASP A 302 -20.85 -4.06 0.56
N ARG A 303 -21.23 -3.20 -0.42
CA ARG A 303 -22.38 -2.31 -0.31
C ARG A 303 -23.21 -2.29 -1.59
N ARG A 304 -24.54 -2.38 -1.42
CA ARG A 304 -25.51 -2.16 -2.49
C ARG A 304 -26.22 -0.85 -2.22
N LEU A 305 -25.68 0.26 -2.76
CA LEU A 305 -26.22 1.60 -2.53
C LEU A 305 -27.57 1.82 -3.21
N SER A 306 -28.01 0.88 -4.05
CA SER A 306 -29.39 0.83 -4.53
C SER A 306 -30.42 0.55 -3.42
N TRP A 307 -30.01 0.01 -2.28
CA TRP A 307 -30.90 -0.19 -1.13
C TRP A 307 -31.23 1.16 -0.49
N PRO A 308 -32.54 1.50 -0.32
CA PRO A 308 -32.96 2.83 0.13
C PRO A 308 -32.32 3.28 1.45
N TRP A 309 -32.12 2.33 2.39
CA TRP A 309 -31.56 2.66 3.70
C TRP A 309 -30.07 2.99 3.66
N LEU A 310 -29.30 2.49 2.67
CA LEU A 310 -27.89 2.83 2.48
C LEU A 310 -27.68 4.14 1.71
N ARG A 311 -28.73 4.71 1.10
CA ARG A 311 -28.65 6.05 0.50
C ARG A 311 -28.53 7.15 1.55
N ASN A 312 -28.90 6.87 2.80
CA ASN A 312 -28.68 7.79 3.91
C ASN A 312 -27.21 7.71 4.35
N PRO A 313 -26.42 8.78 4.23
CA PRO A 313 -24.98 8.79 4.53
C PRO A 313 -24.65 8.39 5.98
N GLN A 314 -25.51 8.73 6.95
CA GLN A 314 -25.30 8.38 8.35
C GLN A 314 -25.50 6.88 8.60
N ARG A 315 -26.53 6.27 7.96
CA ARG A 315 -26.75 4.83 8.06
C ARG A 315 -25.62 4.06 7.38
N LEU A 316 -25.15 4.53 6.23
CA LEU A 316 -23.99 3.95 5.54
C LEU A 316 -22.76 4.02 6.45
N LEU A 317 -22.47 5.16 7.05
CA LEU A 317 -21.34 5.36 7.97
C LEU A 317 -21.41 4.39 9.16
N ARG A 318 -22.58 4.28 9.80
CA ARG A 318 -22.79 3.35 10.92
C ARG A 318 -22.59 1.89 10.50
N SER A 319 -23.06 1.51 9.29
CA SER A 319 -22.87 0.15 8.78
C SER A 319 -21.40 -0.17 8.53
N ILE A 320 -20.62 0.79 8.05
CA ILE A 320 -19.17 0.66 7.85
C ILE A 320 -18.48 0.54 9.20
N GLN A 321 -18.75 1.44 10.13
CA GLN A 321 -18.16 1.46 11.46
C GLN A 321 -18.44 0.15 12.24
N LEU A 322 -19.64 -0.36 12.17
CA LEU A 322 -19.98 -1.65 12.81
C LEU A 322 -19.15 -2.79 12.23
N GLU A 323 -19.10 -2.90 10.89
CA GLU A 323 -18.35 -3.95 10.21
C GLU A 323 -16.84 -3.85 10.48
N THR A 324 -16.23 -2.66 10.35
CA THR A 324 -14.80 -2.46 10.62
C THR A 324 -14.45 -2.74 12.08
N SER A 325 -15.35 -2.42 13.03
CA SER A 325 -15.19 -2.74 14.44
C SER A 325 -15.24 -4.24 14.69
N LEU A 326 -16.18 -4.96 14.09
CA LEU A 326 -16.29 -6.42 14.20
C LEU A 326 -15.03 -7.09 13.60
N LEU A 327 -14.59 -6.67 12.41
CA LEU A 327 -13.39 -7.17 11.75
C LEU A 327 -12.15 -7.05 12.65
N LYS A 328 -12.00 -5.92 13.35
CA LYS A 328 -10.88 -5.66 14.28
C LYS A 328 -11.03 -6.45 15.58
N THR A 329 -12.21 -6.38 16.22
CA THR A 329 -12.46 -7.00 17.52
C THR A 329 -12.29 -8.52 17.47
N PHE A 330 -12.85 -9.15 16.45
CA PHE A 330 -12.77 -10.60 16.25
C PHE A 330 -11.56 -11.02 15.42
N ARG A 331 -10.69 -10.09 15.03
CA ARG A 331 -9.50 -10.36 14.20
C ARG A 331 -9.80 -11.16 12.93
N ILE A 332 -10.99 -11.00 12.36
CA ILE A 332 -11.45 -11.74 11.16
C ILE A 332 -10.49 -11.54 9.98
N VAL A 333 -9.83 -10.39 9.94
CA VAL A 333 -8.83 -10.05 8.91
C VAL A 333 -7.64 -11.01 8.88
N THR A 334 -7.37 -11.77 9.96
CA THR A 334 -6.34 -12.81 9.99
C THR A 334 -6.73 -14.07 9.21
N CYS A 335 -8.02 -14.24 8.87
CA CYS A 335 -8.48 -15.37 8.05
C CYS A 335 -7.97 -15.30 6.60
N PHE A 336 -7.66 -14.10 6.08
CA PHE A 336 -7.21 -13.94 4.70
C PHE A 336 -5.99 -14.81 4.37
N PRO A 337 -4.87 -14.78 5.14
CA PRO A 337 -3.77 -15.70 4.92
C PRO A 337 -4.15 -17.18 4.96
N CYS A 338 -5.07 -17.57 5.86
CA CYS A 338 -5.53 -18.95 5.95
C CYS A 338 -6.34 -19.38 4.72
N VAL A 339 -7.23 -18.53 4.23
CA VAL A 339 -7.99 -18.76 2.99
C VAL A 339 -7.05 -18.91 1.80
N MET A 340 -6.06 -18.04 1.68
CA MET A 340 -5.06 -18.11 0.61
C MET A 340 -4.21 -19.39 0.71
N ALA A 341 -3.86 -19.84 1.93
CA ALA A 341 -3.12 -21.09 2.14
C ALA A 341 -3.94 -22.31 1.69
N VAL A 342 -5.24 -22.34 1.98
CA VAL A 342 -6.13 -23.43 1.53
C VAL A 342 -6.24 -23.43 0.00
N ILE A 343 -6.41 -22.27 -0.61
CA ILE A 343 -6.45 -22.14 -2.07
C ILE A 343 -5.16 -22.62 -2.71
N ASP A 344 -4.03 -22.31 -2.11
CA ASP A 344 -2.71 -22.70 -2.61
C ASP A 344 -2.48 -24.21 -2.56
N CYS A 345 -3.16 -24.93 -1.67
CA CYS A 345 -3.15 -26.39 -1.59
C CYS A 345 -4.03 -27.08 -2.66
N LEU A 346 -4.90 -26.32 -3.36
CA LEU A 346 -5.78 -26.90 -4.41
C LEU A 346 -4.99 -27.12 -5.72
N PRO A 347 -5.44 -28.06 -6.58
CA PRO A 347 -4.81 -28.29 -7.89
C PRO A 347 -4.75 -27.01 -8.74
N GLY A 348 -3.53 -26.56 -9.06
CA GLY A 348 -3.26 -25.30 -9.74
C GLY A 348 -3.19 -24.07 -8.83
N GLY A 349 -3.56 -24.20 -7.56
CA GLY A 349 -3.34 -23.23 -6.49
C GLY A 349 -3.72 -21.77 -6.80
N LEU A 350 -3.03 -20.87 -6.17
CA LEU A 350 -3.18 -19.43 -6.36
C LEU A 350 -3.04 -19.00 -7.83
N PRO A 351 -2.05 -19.47 -8.62
CA PRO A 351 -1.90 -19.03 -10.01
C PRO A 351 -3.11 -19.30 -10.90
N LYS A 352 -3.79 -20.44 -10.73
CA LYS A 352 -4.98 -20.79 -11.53
C LYS A 352 -6.17 -19.88 -11.22
N ILE A 353 -6.29 -19.45 -9.98
CA ILE A 353 -7.39 -18.61 -9.53
C ILE A 353 -7.15 -17.15 -9.89
N LEU A 354 -5.92 -16.70 -9.75
CA LEU A 354 -5.53 -15.29 -9.96
C LEU A 354 -5.41 -14.93 -11.45
N ARG A 355 -5.09 -15.92 -12.33
CA ARG A 355 -5.08 -15.72 -13.79
C ARG A 355 -6.45 -15.40 -14.38
N ARG A 356 -7.54 -15.60 -13.64
CA ARG A 356 -8.86 -15.22 -14.11
C ARG A 356 -9.00 -13.71 -13.97
N GLU A 357 -9.19 -13.03 -15.08
CA GLU A 357 -9.51 -11.60 -15.13
C GLU A 357 -10.90 -11.34 -14.53
N ARG A 358 -10.97 -11.40 -13.21
CA ARG A 358 -12.20 -11.16 -12.46
C ARG A 358 -12.04 -9.91 -11.62
N CYS A 359 -13.03 -9.05 -11.67
CA CYS A 359 -13.15 -8.00 -10.66
C CYS A 359 -13.34 -8.66 -9.29
N LEU A 360 -12.34 -8.63 -8.44
CA LEU A 360 -12.42 -9.10 -7.05
C LEU A 360 -12.78 -7.96 -6.09
N ALA A 361 -12.51 -6.72 -6.48
CA ALA A 361 -12.91 -5.51 -5.77
C ALA A 361 -13.15 -4.39 -6.78
N THR A 362 -14.12 -3.52 -6.51
CA THR A 362 -14.38 -2.31 -7.30
C THR A 362 -13.20 -1.36 -7.21
N THR A 363 -12.66 -1.19 -6.00
CA THR A 363 -11.44 -0.42 -5.72
C THR A 363 -10.77 -0.92 -4.45
N VAL A 364 -9.52 -0.52 -4.24
CA VAL A 364 -8.75 -0.77 -3.02
C VAL A 364 -8.53 0.54 -2.29
N VAL A 365 -8.72 0.55 -0.97
CA VAL A 365 -8.50 1.74 -0.14
C VAL A 365 -7.62 1.36 1.04
N SER A 366 -6.39 1.87 1.03
CA SER A 366 -5.43 1.71 2.10
C SER A 366 -5.38 2.97 2.97
N ASN A 367 -5.16 2.79 4.28
CA ASN A 367 -4.90 3.88 5.19
C ASN A 367 -3.67 3.55 6.04
N LEU A 368 -2.58 4.27 5.80
CA LEU A 368 -1.31 4.07 6.50
C LEU A 368 -1.25 4.84 7.83
N GLY A 369 -2.27 5.66 8.12
CA GLY A 369 -2.31 6.48 9.31
C GLY A 369 -1.26 7.58 9.30
N ARG A 370 -0.71 7.89 10.48
CA ARG A 370 0.37 8.88 10.62
C ARG A 370 1.70 8.19 10.31
N ILE A 371 2.34 8.58 9.20
CA ILE A 371 3.65 8.09 8.83
C ILE A 371 4.75 8.85 9.56
N PHE A 372 5.88 8.16 9.85
CA PHE A 372 7.04 8.70 10.59
C PHE A 372 6.70 9.36 11.94
N GLY A 373 5.63 8.88 12.62
CA GLY A 373 5.18 9.47 13.88
C GLY A 373 6.23 9.41 14.99
N ASP A 374 6.93 8.29 15.07
CA ASP A 374 7.87 7.94 16.14
C ASP A 374 9.34 7.98 15.69
N THR A 375 9.64 8.63 14.56
CA THR A 375 11.01 8.74 14.03
C THR A 375 11.91 9.55 14.95
N PRO A 376 13.20 9.19 15.08
CA PRO A 376 14.18 9.97 15.84
C PRO A 376 14.68 11.21 15.11
N LEU A 377 14.35 11.37 13.81
CA LEU A 377 14.76 12.53 13.03
C LEU A 377 14.20 13.83 13.59
N ARG A 378 15.01 14.88 13.54
CA ARG A 378 14.58 16.22 13.92
C ARG A 378 13.45 16.71 13.02
N ARG A 379 12.67 17.67 13.52
CA ARG A 379 11.56 18.27 12.77
C ARG A 379 11.67 19.78 12.78
N CYS A 380 11.27 20.38 11.67
CA CYS A 380 10.99 21.80 11.56
C CYS A 380 9.59 21.96 10.95
N ASP A 381 8.70 22.68 11.59
CA ASP A 381 7.30 22.86 11.18
C ASP A 381 6.58 21.53 10.85
N GLY A 382 6.85 20.49 11.66
CA GLY A 382 6.31 19.15 11.47
C GLY A 382 7.03 18.29 10.43
N LYS A 383 7.81 18.88 9.53
CA LYS A 383 8.59 18.19 8.47
C LYS A 383 9.88 17.61 9.04
N LEU A 384 10.29 16.46 8.51
CA LEU A 384 11.53 15.80 8.90
C LEU A 384 12.74 16.51 8.33
N LEU A 385 13.82 16.52 9.10
CA LEU A 385 15.14 16.98 8.68
C LEU A 385 16.09 15.78 8.61
N ALA A 386 16.79 15.62 7.49
CA ALA A 386 17.80 14.59 7.28
C ALA A 386 19.02 15.19 6.59
N GLY A 387 20.15 15.32 7.31
CA GLY A 387 21.29 16.11 6.84
C GLY A 387 20.90 17.56 6.59
N GLU A 388 21.14 18.04 5.38
CA GLU A 388 20.71 19.36 4.89
C GLU A 388 19.34 19.33 4.22
N LEU A 389 18.67 18.16 4.18
CA LEU A 389 17.35 18.04 3.56
C LEU A 389 16.22 18.33 4.55
N THR A 390 15.22 19.05 4.05
CA THR A 390 13.87 19.09 4.64
C THR A 390 12.97 18.19 3.78
N ILE A 391 12.33 17.21 4.40
CA ILE A 391 11.41 16.32 3.72
C ILE A 391 10.05 17.02 3.60
N GLU A 392 9.77 17.49 2.40
CA GLU A 392 8.59 18.30 2.11
C GLU A 392 7.32 17.46 2.08
N ALA A 393 7.40 16.28 1.48
CA ALA A 393 6.28 15.35 1.38
C ALA A 393 6.76 13.93 1.15
N VAL A 394 5.91 12.98 1.52
CA VAL A 394 6.11 11.56 1.20
C VAL A 394 4.79 11.04 0.65
N ASP A 395 4.79 10.50 -0.56
CA ASP A 395 3.60 9.98 -1.22
C ASP A 395 3.77 8.48 -1.48
N THR A 396 2.68 7.72 -1.39
CA THR A 396 2.69 6.28 -1.64
C THR A 396 1.44 5.89 -2.43
N ALA A 397 1.63 5.30 -3.60
CA ALA A 397 0.53 4.83 -4.44
C ALA A 397 0.55 3.28 -4.49
N PRO A 398 -0.57 2.62 -4.16
CA PRO A 398 -0.64 1.15 -4.10
C PRO A 398 -0.66 0.53 -5.49
N PRO A 399 -0.36 -0.78 -5.64
CA PRO A 399 -0.53 -1.47 -6.91
C PRO A 399 -2.01 -1.56 -7.28
N VAL A 400 -2.29 -1.61 -8.57
CA VAL A 400 -3.64 -1.84 -9.10
C VAL A 400 -3.70 -3.24 -9.68
N ARG A 401 -4.64 -4.02 -9.17
CA ARG A 401 -4.91 -5.36 -9.68
C ARG A 401 -5.84 -5.30 -10.88
N GLY A 402 -5.66 -6.22 -11.82
CA GLY A 402 -6.57 -6.38 -12.95
C GLY A 402 -8.03 -6.47 -12.52
N GLY A 403 -8.89 -5.69 -13.17
CA GLY A 403 -10.32 -5.60 -12.87
C GLY A 403 -10.73 -4.63 -11.75
N SER A 404 -9.81 -4.11 -10.93
CA SER A 404 -10.13 -3.14 -9.86
C SER A 404 -10.21 -1.70 -10.34
N GLY A 405 -9.59 -1.36 -11.46
CA GLY A 405 -9.63 -0.02 -12.06
C GLY A 405 -8.79 1.04 -11.36
N ALA A 406 -8.89 1.21 -10.06
CA ALA A 406 -8.08 2.15 -9.28
C ALA A 406 -7.85 1.66 -7.85
N ALA A 407 -6.80 2.18 -7.22
CA ALA A 407 -6.46 1.93 -5.81
C ALA A 407 -5.94 3.21 -5.16
N SER A 408 -6.37 3.50 -3.94
CA SER A 408 -6.05 4.74 -3.22
C SER A 408 -5.38 4.46 -1.88
N THR A 409 -4.49 5.36 -1.47
CA THR A 409 -3.85 5.34 -0.16
C THR A 409 -4.06 6.69 0.54
N PHE A 410 -4.41 6.64 1.82
CA PHE A 410 -4.46 7.79 2.72
C PHE A 410 -3.37 7.70 3.76
N TYR A 411 -2.78 8.82 4.11
CA TYR A 411 -1.75 8.94 5.15
C TYR A 411 -1.68 10.38 5.64
N THR A 412 -1.14 10.55 6.85
CA THR A 412 -0.91 11.88 7.43
C THR A 412 0.59 12.08 7.63
N TYR A 413 1.12 13.16 7.05
CA TYR A 413 2.49 13.61 7.22
C TYR A 413 2.52 15.09 7.54
N ALA A 414 3.38 15.52 8.48
CA ALA A 414 3.56 16.93 8.87
C ALA A 414 2.24 17.68 9.15
N GLY A 415 1.26 17.01 9.76
CA GLY A 415 -0.04 17.62 10.07
C GLY A 415 -1.05 17.66 8.92
N GLN A 416 -0.69 17.20 7.72
CA GLN A 416 -1.56 17.19 6.55
C GLN A 416 -2.02 15.78 6.20
N LEU A 417 -3.32 15.62 5.91
CA LEU A 417 -3.85 14.41 5.30
C LEU A 417 -3.53 14.44 3.80
N SER A 418 -3.02 13.35 3.29
CA SER A 418 -2.76 13.17 1.87
C SER A 418 -3.54 11.98 1.33
N MET A 419 -3.92 12.05 0.06
CA MET A 419 -4.46 10.97 -0.73
C MET A 419 -3.61 10.80 -1.98
N SER A 420 -3.20 9.55 -2.25
CA SER A 420 -2.60 9.16 -3.53
C SER A 420 -3.48 8.12 -4.19
N MET A 421 -3.55 8.15 -5.52
CA MET A 421 -4.30 7.17 -6.31
C MET A 421 -3.44 6.65 -7.46
N ASN A 422 -3.47 5.33 -7.63
CA ASN A 422 -2.99 4.65 -8.82
C ASN A 422 -4.19 4.09 -9.60
N TYR A 423 -4.04 3.93 -10.90
CA TYR A 423 -5.11 3.49 -11.79
C TYR A 423 -4.58 2.48 -12.81
N ASP A 424 -5.49 1.68 -13.35
CA ASP A 424 -5.20 0.70 -14.40
C ASP A 424 -5.14 1.42 -15.78
N PRO A 425 -3.94 1.55 -16.39
CA PRO A 425 -3.79 2.25 -17.67
C PRO A 425 -4.44 1.50 -18.84
N HIS A 426 -4.73 0.21 -18.69
CA HIS A 426 -5.48 -0.57 -19.69
C HIS A 426 -6.98 -0.23 -19.68
N ARG A 427 -7.48 0.45 -18.65
CA ARG A 427 -8.90 0.81 -18.47
C ARG A 427 -9.14 2.31 -18.47
N PHE A 428 -8.21 3.09 -17.94
CA PHE A 428 -8.35 4.53 -17.80
C PHE A 428 -7.26 5.27 -18.55
N ARG A 429 -7.63 6.23 -19.36
CA ARG A 429 -6.70 7.27 -19.79
C ARG A 429 -6.37 8.17 -18.60
N ARG A 430 -5.21 8.83 -18.63
CA ARG A 430 -4.76 9.69 -17.54
C ARG A 430 -5.80 10.76 -17.19
N GLU A 431 -6.37 11.42 -18.19
CA GLU A 431 -7.37 12.47 -18.00
C GLU A 431 -8.61 11.96 -17.28
N THR A 432 -9.07 10.76 -17.66
CA THR A 432 -10.22 10.10 -17.01
C THR A 432 -9.90 9.69 -15.58
N ALA A 433 -8.69 9.20 -15.33
CA ALA A 433 -8.23 8.88 -13.98
C ALA A 433 -8.14 10.14 -13.10
N GLU A 434 -7.66 11.26 -13.65
CA GLU A 434 -7.66 12.56 -12.96
C GLU A 434 -9.08 13.07 -12.66
N GLN A 435 -10.03 12.87 -13.58
CA GLN A 435 -11.43 13.21 -13.34
C GLN A 435 -12.02 12.36 -12.21
N LEU A 436 -11.78 11.05 -12.21
CA LEU A 436 -12.18 10.16 -11.12
C LEU A 436 -11.56 10.60 -9.78
N PHE A 437 -10.27 10.91 -9.80
CA PHE A 437 -9.55 11.36 -8.61
C PHE A 437 -10.17 12.64 -8.04
N ARG A 438 -10.36 13.67 -8.88
CA ARG A 438 -11.03 14.92 -8.46
C ARG A 438 -12.47 14.68 -7.99
N HIS A 439 -13.19 13.76 -8.61
CA HIS A 439 -14.53 13.39 -8.18
C HIS A 439 -14.54 12.80 -6.77
N ILE A 440 -13.60 11.90 -6.45
CA ILE A 440 -13.46 11.34 -5.11
C ILE A 440 -13.08 12.44 -4.10
N LEU A 441 -12.10 13.28 -4.44
CA LEU A 441 -11.67 14.40 -3.59
C LEU A 441 -12.83 15.33 -3.25
N ALA A 442 -13.66 15.73 -4.23
CA ALA A 442 -14.80 16.58 -4.02
C ALA A 442 -15.84 16.02 -3.03
N HIS A 443 -15.95 14.68 -2.91
CA HIS A 443 -16.80 14.05 -1.91
C HIS A 443 -16.22 14.18 -0.50
N ILE A 444 -14.91 14.03 -0.35
CA ILE A 444 -14.20 14.15 0.93
C ILE A 444 -14.19 15.61 1.38
N GLU A 445 -13.92 16.55 0.48
CA GLU A 445 -13.91 18.00 0.75
C GLU A 445 -15.29 18.47 1.21
N ARG A 446 -16.37 18.05 0.55
CA ARG A 446 -17.74 18.37 1.03
C ARG A 446 -17.99 17.89 2.45
N THR A 447 -17.41 16.76 2.86
CA THR A 447 -17.49 16.30 4.24
C THR A 447 -16.65 17.16 5.16
N ALA A 448 -15.46 17.58 4.72
CA ALA A 448 -14.60 18.47 5.49
C ALA A 448 -15.23 19.87 5.67
N ASP A 449 -15.93 20.37 4.67
CA ASP A 449 -16.54 21.71 4.67
C ASP A 449 -17.93 21.74 5.35
N ALA A 450 -18.51 20.56 5.61
CA ALA A 450 -19.81 20.48 6.27
C ALA A 450 -19.71 20.90 7.75
N ALA A 451 -20.67 21.69 8.22
CA ALA A 451 -20.79 22.01 9.63
C ALA A 451 -20.92 20.72 10.46
N VAL A 452 -20.26 20.68 11.61
CA VAL A 452 -20.42 19.58 12.57
C VAL A 452 -21.81 19.71 13.20
N VAL A 453 -22.73 18.81 12.84
CA VAL A 453 -24.11 18.79 13.35
C VAL A 453 -24.21 17.85 14.55
#